data_9c36c90c2343ba294cc7c6e7ef01c2d0
#
_entry.id   9c36c90c2343ba294cc7c6e7ef01c2d0
#
_cell.length_a   1.000
_cell.length_b   1.000
_cell.length_c   1.000
_cell.angle_alpha   90.00
_cell.angle_beta   90.00
_cell.angle_gamma   90.00
#
_symmetry.space_group_name_H-M   'P 1'
#
loop_
_entity.id
_entity.type
_entity.pdbx_description
1 polymer ?
#
loop_
_entity_poly.entity_id
_entity_poly.type
_entity_poly.pdbx_seq_one_letter_code
_entity_poly.pdbx_strand_id
1 'polypeptide(L)'
;MEWRVHSNMTREELKKVFEEAKENKTDVYVAVTIPGQNDYEYIVNKNRSLDNKLEYYCKAYDENCVHCMNNQIRIVDAGTIDFYMGE
;
A
#
# COMPACT_ATOMS: atom_id res chain seq x y z
N MET A 1 19.38 -11.43 8.64
CA MET A 1 18.71 -11.22 8.59
C MET A 1 18.19 -10.22 8.46
N GLU A 2 18.05 -9.89 8.19
CA GLU A 2 17.62 -9.09 8.13
C GLU A 2 16.48 -8.72 8.13
N TRP A 3 16.07 -8.31 8.37
CA TRP A 3 14.99 -8.06 8.45
C TRP A 3 14.62 -6.98 8.02
N ARG A 4 14.21 -6.65 7.65
CA ARG A 4 13.76 -5.75 7.14
C ARG A 4 12.95 -5.03 7.78
N VAL A 5 12.94 -4.98 8.68
CA VAL A 5 12.12 -4.48 9.38
C VAL A 5 11.85 -3.20 9.10
N HIS A 6 12.42 -2.63 8.85
CA HIS A 6 12.18 -1.47 8.64
C HIS A 6 12.01 -1.12 7.47
N SER A 7 11.64 -1.82 6.92
CA SER A 7 11.53 -1.56 5.78
C SER A 7 10.66 -0.57 5.47
N ASN A 8 10.88 0.38 5.01
CA ASN A 8 10.01 1.35 4.58
C ASN A 8 9.68 1.11 3.17
N MET A 9 8.44 1.16 2.82
CA MET A 9 8.00 1.05 1.45
C MET A 9 8.25 2.36 0.74
N THR A 10 8.61 2.31 -0.54
CA THR A 10 8.78 3.51 -1.34
C THR A 10 7.64 3.61 -2.35
N ARG A 11 7.46 4.80 -2.90
CA ARG A 11 6.44 4.99 -3.93
C ARG A 11 6.71 4.09 -5.12
N GLU A 12 7.98 3.89 -5.46
CA GLU A 12 8.31 3.01 -6.57
C GLU A 12 7.84 1.59 -6.32
N GLU A 13 8.07 1.11 -5.12
CA GLU A 13 7.62 -0.23 -4.76
C GLU A 13 6.11 -0.32 -4.78
N LEU A 14 5.45 0.71 -4.29
CA LEU A 14 3.99 0.74 -4.29
C LEU A 14 3.47 0.68 -5.72
N LYS A 15 4.08 1.42 -6.63
CA LYS A 15 3.67 1.39 -8.02
C LYS A 15 3.83 0.01 -8.63
N LYS A 16 4.91 -0.67 -8.29
CA LYS A 16 5.13 -2.02 -8.81
C LYS A 16 4.05 -2.98 -8.35
N VAL A 17 3.65 -2.87 -7.09
CA VAL A 17 2.59 -3.72 -6.57
C VAL A 17 1.29 -3.46 -7.34
N PHE A 18 0.98 -2.19 -7.58
CA PHE A 18 -0.25 -1.86 -8.30
C PHE A 18 -0.18 -2.35 -9.74
N GLU A 19 0.98 -2.23 -10.38
CA GLU A 19 1.12 -2.69 -11.76
C GLU A 19 0.97 -4.21 -11.85
N GLU A 20 1.56 -4.91 -10.91
CA GLU A 20 1.45 -6.35 -10.88
C GLU A 20 -0.01 -6.77 -10.69
N ALA A 21 -0.71 -6.08 -9.80
CA ALA A 21 -2.11 -6.39 -9.56
C ALA A 21 -2.95 -6.13 -10.80
N LYS A 22 -2.66 -5.10 -11.55
CA LYS A 22 -3.40 -4.81 -12.75
C LYS A 22 -3.18 -5.90 -13.79
N GLU A 23 -1.95 -6.37 -13.92
CA GLU A 23 -1.66 -7.43 -14.85
C GLU A 23 -2.34 -8.73 -14.48
N ASN A 24 -2.35 -9.04 -13.20
CA ASN A 24 -2.89 -10.31 -12.73
C ASN A 24 -4.35 -10.21 -12.32
N LYS A 25 -4.93 -9.03 -12.44
CA LYS A 25 -6.34 -8.80 -12.12
C LYS A 25 -6.66 -9.15 -10.68
N THR A 26 -5.81 -8.73 -9.78
CA THR A 26 -6.02 -8.94 -8.35
C THR A 26 -6.28 -7.60 -7.67
N ASP A 27 -6.73 -7.66 -6.43
CA ASP A 27 -6.86 -6.47 -5.62
C ASP A 27 -5.52 -6.20 -4.94
N VAL A 28 -5.41 -5.05 -4.27
CA VAL A 28 -4.19 -4.68 -3.57
C VAL A 28 -4.55 -4.32 -2.14
N TYR A 29 -3.77 -4.80 -1.18
CA TYR A 29 -3.91 -4.30 0.18
C TYR A 29 -2.76 -3.33 0.45
N VAL A 30 -3.03 -2.35 1.28
CA VAL A 30 -2.03 -1.38 1.70
C VAL A 30 -2.12 -1.32 3.22
N ALA A 31 -1.00 -1.46 3.89
CA ALA A 31 -0.95 -1.39 5.35
C ALA A 31 -0.38 -0.05 5.76
N VAL A 32 -1.11 0.69 6.58
CA VAL A 32 -0.68 2.02 7.00
C VAL A 32 -0.62 2.08 8.52
N THR A 33 0.25 2.93 9.02
CA THR A 33 0.32 3.16 10.45
C THR A 33 -0.78 4.12 10.87
N ILE A 34 -1.22 4.00 12.11
CA ILE A 34 -2.23 4.88 12.67
C ILE A 34 -1.63 5.55 13.89
N PRO A 35 -1.62 6.88 13.94
CA PRO A 35 -1.03 7.58 15.07
C PRO A 35 -1.65 7.11 16.38
N GLY A 36 -0.81 6.83 17.35
CA GLY A 36 -1.27 6.43 18.66
C GLY A 36 -1.68 4.98 18.80
N GLN A 37 -1.51 4.17 17.75
CA GLN A 37 -1.88 2.77 17.82
C GLN A 37 -0.69 1.90 17.44
N ASN A 38 -0.71 0.68 17.96
CA ASN A 38 0.34 -0.27 17.66
C ASN A 38 0.05 -1.14 16.45
N ASP A 39 -1.19 -1.17 16.01
CA ASP A 39 -1.58 -2.00 14.88
C ASP A 39 -1.63 -1.19 13.62
N TYR A 40 -1.50 -1.86 12.48
CA TYR A 40 -1.64 -1.20 11.20
C TYR A 40 -3.09 -1.31 10.76
N GLU A 41 -3.49 -0.39 9.90
CA GLU A 41 -4.78 -0.49 9.26
C GLU A 41 -4.55 -1.03 7.85
N TYR A 42 -5.34 -2.03 7.45
CA TYR A 42 -5.20 -2.62 6.14
C TYR A 42 -6.34 -2.13 5.26
N ILE A 43 -5.99 -1.55 4.13
CA ILE A 43 -6.96 -0.98 3.21
C ILE A 43 -6.94 -1.81 1.95
N VAL A 44 -8.09 -2.32 1.55
CA VAL A 44 -8.18 -3.12 0.33
C VAL A 44 -8.61 -2.21 -0.80
N ASN A 45 -7.85 -2.25 -1.88
CA ASN A 45 -8.12 -1.45 -3.06
C ASN A 45 -8.52 -2.39 -4.17
N LYS A 46 -9.74 -2.22 -4.67
CA LYS A 46 -10.28 -3.13 -5.65
C LYS A 46 -9.63 -2.95 -7.00
N ASN A 47 -9.47 -4.03 -7.72
CA ASN A 47 -8.79 -4.01 -9.00
C ASN A 47 -9.35 -2.94 -9.94
N ARG A 48 -10.66 -2.79 -9.98
CA ARG A 48 -11.28 -1.83 -10.89
C ARG A 48 -10.99 -0.38 -10.54
N SER A 49 -10.45 -0.12 -9.36
CA SER A 49 -10.17 1.24 -8.92
C SER A 49 -8.68 1.50 -8.74
N LEU A 50 -7.82 0.61 -9.21
CA LEU A 50 -6.40 0.72 -8.89
C LEU A 50 -5.78 2.00 -9.43
N ASP A 51 -6.16 2.42 -10.66
CA ASP A 51 -5.57 3.64 -11.20
C ASP A 51 -5.92 4.85 -10.36
N ASN A 52 -7.18 4.95 -9.95
CA ASN A 52 -7.60 6.08 -9.13
C ASN A 52 -6.96 6.03 -7.76
N LYS A 53 -6.84 4.83 -7.21
CA LYS A 53 -6.25 4.69 -5.88
C LYS A 53 -4.75 4.99 -5.91
N LEU A 54 -4.06 4.54 -6.93
CA LEU A 54 -2.64 4.84 -7.02
C LEU A 54 -2.42 6.34 -7.15
N GLU A 55 -3.24 7.00 -7.94
CA GLU A 55 -3.13 8.44 -8.07
C GLU A 55 -3.33 9.12 -6.72
N TYR A 56 -4.32 8.66 -5.96
CA TYR A 56 -4.55 9.20 -4.63
C TYR A 56 -3.33 9.01 -3.74
N TYR A 57 -2.76 7.81 -3.72
CA TYR A 57 -1.62 7.55 -2.85
C TYR A 57 -0.41 8.39 -3.28
N CYS A 58 -0.23 8.59 -4.57
CA CYS A 58 0.90 9.38 -5.04
C CYS A 58 0.75 10.85 -4.68
N LYS A 59 -0.47 11.33 -4.51
CA LYS A 59 -0.69 12.71 -4.10
C LYS A 59 -0.64 12.87 -2.59
N ALA A 60 -1.17 11.90 -1.87
CA ALA A 60 -1.28 12.02 -0.42
C ALA A 60 0.01 11.64 0.31
N TYR A 61 0.86 10.84 -0.32
CA TYR A 61 2.08 10.34 0.31
C TYR A 61 3.28 10.75 -0.53
N ASP A 62 4.40 10.98 0.12
CA ASP A 62 5.60 11.37 -0.60
C ASP A 62 6.32 10.13 -1.16
N GLU A 63 7.51 10.33 -1.70
CA GLU A 63 8.21 9.23 -2.35
C GLU A 63 8.63 8.14 -1.37
N ASN A 64 8.63 8.43 -0.09
CA ASN A 64 8.95 7.44 0.94
C ASN A 64 7.68 6.92 1.59
N CYS A 65 6.53 7.16 0.97
CA CYS A 65 5.24 6.70 1.46
C CYS A 65 4.88 7.26 2.82
N VAL A 66 5.32 8.46 3.10
CA VAL A 66 4.94 9.16 4.31
C VAL A 66 3.88 10.19 3.94
N HIS A 67 2.81 10.24 4.72
CA HIS A 67 1.70 11.13 4.41
C HIS A 67 2.16 12.58 4.46
N CYS A 68 1.78 13.35 3.45
CA CYS A 68 2.26 14.73 3.34
C CYS A 68 1.73 15.64 4.44
N MET A 69 0.57 15.32 4.99
CA MET A 69 -0.03 16.15 6.02
C MET A 69 0.23 15.65 7.43
N ASN A 70 0.68 14.41 7.58
CA ASN A 70 0.90 13.88 8.92
C ASN A 70 1.97 12.80 8.83
N ASN A 71 3.18 13.13 9.23
CA ASN A 71 4.29 12.20 9.06
C ASN A 71 4.25 10.98 9.98
N GLN A 72 3.23 10.87 10.82
CA GLN A 72 3.03 9.66 11.60
C GLN A 72 2.21 8.63 10.84
N ILE A 73 1.68 9.00 9.69
CA ILE A 73 0.92 8.08 8.85
C ILE A 73 1.81 7.71 7.68
N ARG A 74 2.05 6.42 7.52
CA ARG A 74 2.92 5.99 6.44
C ARG A 74 2.51 4.61 5.99
N ILE A 75 2.75 4.34 4.72
CA ILE A 75 2.48 3.02 4.16
C ILE A 75 3.69 2.16 4.46
N VAL A 76 3.48 1.07 5.15
CA VAL A 76 4.59 0.20 5.55
C VAL A 76 4.62 -1.09 4.75
N ASP A 77 3.54 -1.44 4.08
CA ASP A 77 3.50 -2.67 3.32
C ASP A 77 2.38 -2.60 2.30
N ALA A 78 2.51 -3.37 1.24
CA ALA A 78 1.47 -3.47 0.24
C ALA A 78 1.71 -4.76 -0.53
N GLY A 79 0.63 -5.36 -1.01
CA GLY A 79 0.76 -6.59 -1.77
C GLY A 79 -0.52 -6.88 -2.52
N THR A 80 -0.47 -7.88 -3.38
CA THR A 80 -1.65 -8.28 -4.14
C THR A 80 -2.45 -9.27 -3.32
N ILE A 81 -3.77 -9.20 -3.50
CA ILE A 81 -4.65 -10.13 -2.83
C ILE A 81 -5.27 -11.01 -3.88
N ASP A 82 -4.95 -12.33 -3.74
CA ASP A 82 -5.36 -13.16 -4.78
C ASP A 82 -6.24 -14.16 -4.21
N PHE A 83 -7.31 -13.94 -3.65
CA PHE A 83 -7.99 -14.82 -3.08
C PHE A 83 -9.26 -15.10 -3.50
N TYR A 84 -9.67 -14.80 -4.01
CA TYR A 84 -10.74 -15.21 -4.37
C TYR A 84 -11.01 -16.34 -4.38
N MET A 85 -10.67 -16.91 -3.95
CA MET A 85 -10.91 -17.87 -3.95
C MET A 85 -11.86 -18.13 -3.46
N GLY A 86 -12.39 -18.03 -3.31
CA GLY A 86 -13.09 -18.25 -2.90
C GLY A 86 -13.89 -18.08 -2.66
N GLU A 87 -13.96 -17.83 -2.62
CA GLU A 87 -14.57 -17.70 -2.34
C GLU A 87 -14.98 -17.62 -2.51
#